data_eaa6b95523f8c063ea07a87dcc6c6ff3
#
_entry.id   eaa6b95523f8c063ea07a87dcc6c6ff3
#
_cell.length_a   1.000
_cell.length_b   1.000
_cell.length_c   1.000
_cell.angle_alpha   90.00
_cell.angle_beta   90.00
_cell.angle_gamma   90.00
#
_symmetry.space_group_name_H-M   'P 1'
#
loop_
_entity.id
_entity.type
_entity.pdbx_description
1 polymer ?
#
loop_
_entity_poly.entity_id
_entity_poly.type
_entity_poly.pdbx_seq_one_letter_code
_entity_poly.pdbx_strand_id
1 'polypeptide(L)'
;MKTFLFTAGLLASLTASASSTDTLYVKQQQLPILIERTDNVLFLMRMNGGNTQHLDEVTLNFGKDVSLSDIKAVKLYYGGTEARQVNAAQRFAPVEYISRAPGQTLAAHPSYSIKKDEARPNKNTVVLKGQQKLYPGVNYFWVSVEMNPNTSLTSTLSATVEGAKADGQVLPVKTVSAPMKRYMGIGVRHAGDDGSNAFRIPGLVTTNKGTLLGVYDVRYNNSNDLQEHVDIGLSRSTDGGKTWEKMRLPLSFGETGDMPKAQNGVGDPSILVDTKTNTIWIVAAWTHGMGNQRAWVSSHPGMDMYHTAQLVMAKSTDDGKTWSAPINITDQVKNPEWHFLLQGPGRGITMQDGTLVFPIQYIGKDRIPNAGIMYSKDRGETWHIHNHARTNTTESQVVEVEPGVLMLNMRDNRGGSRAVYTTTDLGRTWKEHVSSRTALQEPVCMASLISVKAKDNVTGKDLLIFSNPNSTSRRNHTTIKISTDGGETWLPEHQLMIDEGDSWGYSCLTMVDKETVGILYESSMAHMLFQKVKLSEIMSGK
;
A
#
# COMPACT_ATOMS: atom_id res chain seq x y z
N MET A 1 10.83 30.94 -4.44
CA MET A 1 9.59 30.58 -3.73
C MET A 1 8.45 30.61 -4.73
N LYS A 2 8.09 29.46 -5.32
CA LYS A 2 6.89 29.33 -6.17
C LYS A 2 5.84 28.61 -5.32
N THR A 3 4.88 29.38 -4.87
CA THR A 3 3.71 28.88 -4.16
C THR A 3 2.84 28.10 -5.14
N PHE A 4 2.86 26.77 -5.06
CA PHE A 4 1.89 25.95 -5.79
C PHE A 4 0.58 25.94 -5.01
N LEU A 5 -0.38 26.69 -5.48
CA LEU A 5 -1.79 26.52 -5.11
C LEU A 5 -2.27 25.18 -5.68
N PHE A 6 -2.39 24.18 -4.81
CA PHE A 6 -3.06 22.94 -5.17
C PHE A 6 -4.54 23.06 -4.83
N THR A 7 -5.33 23.20 -5.85
CA THR A 7 -6.79 23.14 -5.80
C THR A 7 -7.26 21.77 -5.28
N ALA A 8 -8.09 21.82 -4.29
CA ALA A 8 -8.83 20.69 -3.72
C ALA A 8 -9.75 20.06 -4.76
N GLY A 9 -9.21 19.11 -5.51
CA GLY A 9 -9.81 18.67 -6.77
C GLY A 9 -10.82 17.53 -6.71
N LEU A 10 -11.53 17.25 -5.59
CA LEU A 10 -12.48 16.13 -5.61
C LEU A 10 -13.92 16.45 -5.16
N LEU A 11 -14.14 17.58 -4.48
CA LEU A 11 -15.50 18.13 -4.32
C LEU A 11 -15.70 19.44 -5.11
N ALA A 12 -14.61 20.09 -5.56
CA ALA A 12 -14.69 21.34 -6.30
C ALA A 12 -15.16 21.19 -7.76
N SER A 13 -15.12 19.99 -8.37
CA SER A 13 -15.68 19.77 -9.72
C SER A 13 -17.23 19.72 -9.75
N LEU A 14 -17.86 20.00 -8.61
CA LEU A 14 -19.32 20.08 -8.48
C LEU A 14 -19.82 21.51 -8.34
N THR A 15 -18.97 22.52 -8.53
CA THR A 15 -19.40 23.91 -8.54
C THR A 15 -19.63 24.37 -9.96
N ALA A 16 -20.75 24.05 -10.55
CA ALA A 16 -21.38 24.87 -11.59
C ALA A 16 -22.68 24.23 -12.03
N SER A 17 -23.71 24.77 -11.63
CA SER A 17 -24.89 25.21 -12.35
C SER A 17 -26.04 25.35 -11.36
N ALA A 18 -26.45 26.57 -11.21
CA ALA A 18 -27.72 26.91 -10.63
C ALA A 18 -28.81 26.35 -11.53
N SER A 19 -29.50 25.32 -11.08
CA SER A 19 -30.89 24.99 -11.34
C SER A 19 -31.19 23.55 -11.06
N SER A 20 -32.14 23.33 -10.30
CA SER A 20 -32.83 22.18 -9.76
C SER A 20 -32.35 21.84 -8.34
N THR A 21 -33.08 22.38 -7.46
CA THR A 21 -32.89 22.35 -6.01
C THR A 21 -33.09 20.97 -5.39
N ASP A 22 -33.61 20.01 -6.15
CA ASP A 22 -34.18 18.78 -5.62
C ASP A 22 -33.57 17.51 -6.22
N THR A 23 -32.22 17.42 -6.22
CA THR A 23 -31.51 16.22 -6.69
C THR A 23 -30.54 15.74 -5.61
N LEU A 24 -30.58 14.45 -5.27
CA LEU A 24 -29.56 13.79 -4.45
C LEU A 24 -28.38 13.35 -5.33
N TYR A 25 -27.24 14.00 -5.17
CA TYR A 25 -26.01 13.60 -5.84
C TYR A 25 -25.28 12.56 -5.00
N VAL A 26 -24.90 11.45 -5.62
CA VAL A 26 -24.26 10.30 -4.97
C VAL A 26 -22.88 10.07 -5.59
N LYS A 27 -21.87 9.90 -4.76
CA LYS A 27 -20.50 9.54 -5.17
C LYS A 27 -20.04 8.33 -4.40
N GLN A 28 -19.41 7.39 -5.11
CA GLN A 28 -18.61 6.31 -4.54
C GLN A 28 -17.12 6.59 -4.73
N GLN A 29 -16.29 5.94 -3.93
CA GLN A 29 -14.85 5.91 -4.08
C GLN A 29 -14.36 4.47 -3.95
N GLN A 30 -13.38 4.07 -4.77
CA GLN A 30 -12.76 2.75 -4.68
C GLN A 30 -11.79 2.72 -3.50
N LEU A 31 -12.34 2.53 -2.31
CA LEU A 31 -11.59 2.41 -1.06
C LEU A 31 -11.76 1.01 -0.49
N PRO A 32 -10.76 0.46 0.21
CA PRO A 32 -10.89 -0.83 0.88
C PRO A 32 -11.97 -0.76 1.98
N ILE A 33 -12.61 -1.90 2.23
CA ILE A 33 -13.50 -2.11 3.38
C ILE A 33 -12.70 -2.81 4.47
N LEU A 34 -12.47 -2.15 5.60
CA LEU A 34 -11.77 -2.71 6.73
C LEU A 34 -12.75 -3.47 7.62
N ILE A 35 -12.53 -4.79 7.76
CA ILE A 35 -13.47 -5.68 8.48
C ILE A 35 -13.57 -5.31 9.95
N GLU A 36 -12.47 -4.87 10.56
CA GLU A 36 -12.40 -4.47 11.97
C GLU A 36 -13.05 -3.12 12.27
N ARG A 37 -13.40 -2.33 11.24
CA ARG A 37 -13.98 -0.99 11.45
C ARG A 37 -15.48 -1.02 11.56
N THR A 38 -15.98 -0.20 12.47
CA THR A 38 -17.43 0.04 12.65
C THR A 38 -18.02 0.93 11.56
N ASP A 39 -17.17 1.71 10.88
CA ASP A 39 -17.59 2.63 9.84
C ASP A 39 -16.64 2.62 8.64
N ASN A 40 -17.15 2.14 7.52
CA ASN A 40 -16.51 2.21 6.21
C ASN A 40 -17.42 2.99 5.26
N VAL A 41 -16.96 4.12 4.73
CA VAL A 41 -17.78 4.93 3.82
C VAL A 41 -18.11 4.16 2.54
N LEU A 42 -19.38 4.01 2.25
CA LEU A 42 -19.91 3.37 1.06
C LEU A 42 -20.32 4.42 0.01
N PHE A 43 -21.08 5.43 0.46
CA PHE A 43 -21.52 6.54 -0.38
C PHE A 43 -21.28 7.88 0.31
N LEU A 44 -20.80 8.84 -0.46
CA LEU A 44 -20.89 10.26 -0.13
C LEU A 44 -22.06 10.87 -0.91
N MET A 45 -22.90 11.64 -0.23
CA MET A 45 -24.10 12.21 -0.82
C MET A 45 -24.22 13.68 -0.48
N ARG A 46 -24.84 14.44 -1.39
CA ARG A 46 -25.17 15.85 -1.14
C ARG A 46 -26.46 16.26 -1.85
N MET A 47 -27.16 17.20 -1.25
CA MET A 47 -28.32 17.85 -1.84
C MET A 47 -28.43 19.30 -1.38
N ASN A 48 -29.13 20.14 -2.15
CA ASN A 48 -29.45 21.51 -1.72
C ASN A 48 -30.73 21.51 -0.90
N GLY A 49 -30.69 22.25 0.22
CA GLY A 49 -31.88 22.61 0.97
C GLY A 49 -32.41 23.94 0.46
N GLY A 50 -33.06 23.92 -0.71
CA GLY A 50 -33.75 25.06 -1.28
C GLY A 50 -35.26 25.01 -1.00
N ASN A 51 -35.99 24.39 -1.90
CA ASN A 51 -37.43 24.13 -1.70
C ASN A 51 -37.70 22.89 -0.87
N THR A 52 -36.79 21.90 -0.90
CA THR A 52 -36.86 20.68 -0.09
C THR A 52 -36.48 20.98 1.35
N GLN A 53 -37.35 20.59 2.30
CA GLN A 53 -37.15 20.87 3.71
C GLN A 53 -36.63 19.66 4.51
N HIS A 54 -36.97 18.43 4.10
CA HIS A 54 -36.57 17.23 4.82
C HIS A 54 -36.14 16.13 3.85
N LEU A 55 -35.02 15.46 4.15
CA LEU A 55 -34.70 14.17 3.58
C LEU A 55 -35.38 13.09 4.43
N ASP A 56 -36.30 12.33 3.83
CA ASP A 56 -37.10 11.33 4.55
C ASP A 56 -36.40 9.98 4.57
N GLU A 57 -35.98 9.49 3.40
CA GLU A 57 -35.35 8.16 3.27
C GLU A 57 -34.42 8.06 2.07
N VAL A 58 -33.46 7.12 2.17
CA VAL A 58 -32.56 6.70 1.10
C VAL A 58 -32.69 5.19 0.93
N THR A 59 -32.88 4.74 -0.31
CA THR A 59 -32.99 3.32 -0.67
C THR A 59 -31.70 2.86 -1.33
N LEU A 60 -31.09 1.83 -0.75
CA LEU A 60 -29.87 1.17 -1.24
C LEU A 60 -30.22 -0.18 -1.84
N ASN A 61 -29.42 -0.62 -2.83
CA ASN A 61 -29.46 -1.99 -3.34
C ASN A 61 -28.05 -2.58 -3.34
N PHE A 62 -27.87 -3.72 -2.68
CA PHE A 62 -26.66 -4.52 -2.72
C PHE A 62 -26.68 -5.45 -3.93
N GLY A 63 -25.51 -5.63 -4.58
CA GLY A 63 -25.36 -6.54 -5.71
C GLY A 63 -25.76 -7.98 -5.36
N LYS A 64 -26.17 -8.76 -6.36
CA LYS A 64 -26.62 -10.14 -6.16
C LYS A 64 -25.53 -11.08 -5.66
N ASP A 65 -24.29 -10.74 -5.91
CA ASP A 65 -23.06 -11.42 -5.51
C ASP A 65 -22.59 -11.05 -4.09
N VAL A 66 -23.27 -10.12 -3.42
CA VAL A 66 -22.94 -9.71 -2.06
C VAL A 66 -23.57 -10.67 -1.06
N SER A 67 -22.77 -11.23 -0.17
CA SER A 67 -23.25 -12.01 0.96
C SER A 67 -23.82 -11.07 2.03
N LEU A 68 -25.14 -10.98 2.14
CA LEU A 68 -25.78 -10.13 3.13
C LEU A 68 -25.47 -10.54 4.57
N SER A 69 -25.14 -11.82 4.82
CA SER A 69 -24.70 -12.31 6.13
C SER A 69 -23.35 -11.73 6.55
N ASP A 70 -22.53 -11.25 5.61
CA ASP A 70 -21.27 -10.59 5.90
C ASP A 70 -21.44 -9.15 6.39
N ILE A 71 -22.63 -8.54 6.16
CA ILE A 71 -22.93 -7.18 6.58
C ILE A 71 -23.57 -7.20 7.98
N LYS A 72 -22.91 -6.58 8.94
CA LYS A 72 -23.42 -6.42 10.30
C LYS A 72 -24.43 -5.27 10.39
N ALA A 73 -24.08 -4.11 9.80
CA ALA A 73 -24.93 -2.93 9.77
C ALA A 73 -24.65 -2.03 8.57
N VAL A 74 -25.67 -1.30 8.15
CA VAL A 74 -25.61 -0.18 7.22
C VAL A 74 -26.15 1.05 7.93
N LYS A 75 -25.41 2.17 7.89
CA LYS A 75 -25.72 3.36 8.68
C LYS A 75 -25.81 4.58 7.79
N LEU A 76 -26.79 5.44 8.03
CA LEU A 76 -26.92 6.75 7.38
C LEU A 76 -26.50 7.85 8.36
N TYR A 77 -25.65 8.74 7.88
CA TYR A 77 -25.15 9.89 8.64
C TYR A 77 -25.48 11.22 7.94
N TYR A 78 -25.80 12.23 8.73
CA TYR A 78 -25.85 13.62 8.29
C TYR A 78 -24.55 14.33 8.67
N GLY A 79 -23.81 14.83 7.70
CA GLY A 79 -22.51 15.45 7.87
C GLY A 79 -22.52 16.98 8.04
N GLY A 80 -23.71 17.61 8.04
CA GLY A 80 -23.83 19.06 8.14
C GLY A 80 -23.86 19.77 6.80
N THR A 81 -23.63 21.09 6.82
CA THR A 81 -23.72 21.97 5.64
C THR A 81 -22.36 22.42 5.10
N GLU A 82 -21.27 22.06 5.76
CA GLU A 82 -19.91 22.46 5.38
C GLU A 82 -19.10 21.26 4.88
N ALA A 83 -18.49 21.40 3.72
CA ALA A 83 -17.47 20.49 3.23
C ALA A 83 -16.17 20.73 4.00
N ARG A 84 -15.92 19.94 5.03
CA ARG A 84 -14.70 20.01 5.84
C ARG A 84 -13.60 19.20 5.18
N GLN A 85 -12.45 19.82 4.92
CA GLN A 85 -11.32 19.17 4.28
C GLN A 85 -10.15 19.01 5.26
N VAL A 86 -9.37 17.96 5.06
CA VAL A 86 -8.15 17.74 5.82
C VAL A 86 -7.09 18.78 5.50
N ASN A 87 -6.27 19.08 6.51
CA ASN A 87 -5.12 19.96 6.34
C ASN A 87 -4.13 19.36 5.32
N ALA A 88 -3.52 20.21 4.50
CA ALA A 88 -2.51 19.81 3.52
C ALA A 88 -1.30 19.08 4.16
N ALA A 89 -0.95 19.38 5.42
CA ALA A 89 0.11 18.68 6.15
C ALA A 89 -0.18 17.20 6.43
N GLN A 90 -1.45 16.80 6.39
CA GLN A 90 -1.89 15.42 6.59
C GLN A 90 -2.04 14.66 5.27
N ARG A 91 -1.69 15.26 4.16
CA ARG A 91 -1.97 14.79 2.81
C ARG A 91 -1.41 13.41 2.48
N PHE A 92 -0.25 13.09 3.01
CA PHE A 92 0.45 11.82 2.74
C PHE A 92 0.42 10.86 3.92
N ALA A 93 -0.23 11.23 5.02
CA ALA A 93 -0.40 10.35 6.15
C ALA A 93 -1.63 9.48 5.93
N PRO A 94 -1.50 8.16 5.78
CA PRO A 94 -2.65 7.27 5.88
C PRO A 94 -3.29 7.48 7.24
N VAL A 95 -4.59 7.50 7.29
CA VAL A 95 -5.32 7.86 8.48
C VAL A 95 -6.36 6.82 8.80
N GLU A 96 -6.58 6.62 10.07
CA GLU A 96 -7.57 5.66 10.55
C GLU A 96 -9.00 6.06 10.25
N TYR A 97 -9.20 7.34 9.98
CA TYR A 97 -10.51 7.89 9.72
C TYR A 97 -10.59 8.40 8.30
N ILE A 98 -11.60 7.96 7.62
CA ILE A 98 -11.86 8.36 6.24
C ILE A 98 -11.93 9.88 6.06
N SER A 99 -12.35 10.60 7.11
CA SER A 99 -12.42 12.05 7.14
C SER A 99 -11.06 12.74 7.12
N ARG A 100 -9.98 12.00 7.42
CA ARG A 100 -8.61 12.50 7.38
C ARG A 100 -7.83 11.97 6.19
N ALA A 101 -8.38 11.04 5.44
CA ALA A 101 -7.74 10.56 4.23
C ALA A 101 -7.55 11.71 3.24
N PRO A 102 -6.39 11.81 2.55
CA PRO A 102 -6.14 12.87 1.59
C PRO A 102 -7.28 13.01 0.58
N GLY A 103 -7.73 14.26 0.37
CA GLY A 103 -8.82 14.55 -0.55
C GLY A 103 -10.23 14.20 -0.07
N GLN A 104 -10.41 13.70 1.14
CA GLN A 104 -11.72 13.42 1.71
C GLN A 104 -12.24 14.58 2.58
N THR A 105 -13.56 14.65 2.70
CA THR A 105 -14.21 15.64 3.55
C THR A 105 -14.39 15.13 4.97
N LEU A 106 -14.12 15.96 5.95
CA LEU A 106 -14.37 15.67 7.37
C LEU A 106 -15.87 15.46 7.67
N ALA A 107 -16.78 15.91 6.80
CA ALA A 107 -18.20 15.67 6.93
C ALA A 107 -18.57 14.17 6.91
N ALA A 108 -17.71 13.32 6.35
CA ALA A 108 -17.89 11.88 6.35
C ALA A 108 -17.33 11.17 7.60
N HIS A 109 -16.90 11.90 8.62
CA HIS A 109 -16.37 11.30 9.85
C HIS A 109 -17.46 11.16 10.92
N PRO A 110 -17.57 9.99 11.60
CA PRO A 110 -18.61 9.78 12.63
C PRO A 110 -18.62 10.85 13.71
N SER A 111 -17.46 11.32 14.17
CA SER A 111 -17.36 12.35 15.22
C SER A 111 -17.88 13.73 14.81
N TYR A 112 -18.02 13.99 13.51
CA TYR A 112 -18.55 15.26 12.97
C TYR A 112 -19.91 15.10 12.30
N SER A 113 -20.54 13.93 12.44
CA SER A 113 -21.78 13.58 11.78
C SER A 113 -22.81 13.08 12.79
N ILE A 114 -24.08 13.25 12.46
CA ILE A 114 -25.21 12.77 13.25
C ILE A 114 -25.71 11.48 12.59
N LYS A 115 -25.61 10.35 13.32
CA LYS A 115 -26.22 9.09 12.85
C LYS A 115 -27.74 9.26 12.81
N LYS A 116 -28.31 9.02 11.64
CA LYS A 116 -29.75 9.16 11.40
C LYS A 116 -30.48 7.82 11.52
N ASP A 117 -29.89 6.77 10.94
CA ASP A 117 -30.48 5.44 10.94
C ASP A 117 -29.42 4.35 10.85
N GLU A 118 -29.83 3.14 11.24
CA GLU A 118 -29.02 1.93 11.15
C GLU A 118 -29.92 0.73 10.85
N ALA A 119 -29.55 -0.07 9.85
CA ALA A 119 -30.27 -1.26 9.45
C ALA A 119 -29.34 -2.46 9.29
N ARG A 120 -29.79 -3.64 9.67
CA ARG A 120 -29.17 -4.91 9.31
C ARG A 120 -29.83 -5.43 8.03
N PRO A 121 -29.11 -5.59 6.92
CA PRO A 121 -29.69 -6.11 5.69
C PRO A 121 -30.20 -7.54 5.85
N ASN A 122 -31.45 -7.79 5.45
CA ASN A 122 -32.02 -9.13 5.32
C ASN A 122 -32.49 -9.43 3.90
N LYS A 123 -32.41 -8.43 3.01
CA LYS A 123 -32.65 -8.49 1.57
C LYS A 123 -31.75 -7.47 0.88
N ASN A 124 -31.57 -7.60 -0.42
CA ASN A 124 -30.66 -6.71 -1.19
C ASN A 124 -31.09 -5.25 -1.11
N THR A 125 -32.39 -4.96 -1.06
CA THR A 125 -32.88 -3.59 -0.91
C THR A 125 -32.99 -3.22 0.57
N VAL A 126 -32.35 -2.10 0.95
CA VAL A 126 -32.34 -1.55 2.30
C VAL A 126 -32.81 -0.09 2.25
N VAL A 127 -33.79 0.25 3.08
CA VAL A 127 -34.28 1.63 3.25
C VAL A 127 -33.74 2.18 4.56
N LEU A 128 -33.03 3.31 4.47
CA LEU A 128 -32.54 4.05 5.62
C LEU A 128 -33.33 5.34 5.79
N LYS A 129 -33.84 5.59 6.99
CA LYS A 129 -34.65 6.77 7.30
C LYS A 129 -33.75 7.98 7.57
N GLY A 130 -33.84 8.99 6.76
CA GLY A 130 -33.14 10.26 6.92
C GLY A 130 -33.69 11.08 8.08
N GLN A 131 -34.98 11.39 8.00
CA GLN A 131 -35.68 12.25 8.97
C GLN A 131 -34.86 13.49 9.35
N GLN A 132 -34.20 14.08 8.35
CA GLN A 132 -33.26 15.18 8.53
C GLN A 132 -33.81 16.45 7.91
N LYS A 133 -34.05 17.48 8.76
CA LYS A 133 -34.30 18.84 8.29
C LYS A 133 -33.10 19.35 7.52
N LEU A 134 -33.35 19.90 6.34
CA LEU A 134 -32.31 20.52 5.51
C LEU A 134 -32.18 22.00 5.84
N TYR A 135 -30.94 22.49 5.76
CA TYR A 135 -30.63 23.89 5.90
C TYR A 135 -30.44 24.52 4.50
N PRO A 136 -30.64 25.85 4.35
CA PRO A 136 -30.35 26.53 3.09
C PRO A 136 -28.92 26.24 2.61
N GLY A 137 -28.74 25.98 1.31
CA GLY A 137 -27.47 25.62 0.71
C GLY A 137 -27.24 24.09 0.71
N VAL A 138 -25.98 23.67 0.59
CA VAL A 138 -25.61 22.26 0.44
C VAL A 138 -25.66 21.53 1.76
N ASN A 139 -26.35 20.39 1.78
CA ASN A 139 -26.38 19.46 2.91
C ASN A 139 -25.62 18.18 2.50
N TYR A 140 -24.78 17.68 3.39
CA TYR A 140 -23.94 16.50 3.19
C TYR A 140 -24.45 15.32 3.99
N PHE A 141 -24.48 14.15 3.34
CA PHE A 141 -24.81 12.86 3.95
C PHE A 141 -23.78 11.83 3.53
N TRP A 142 -23.71 10.73 4.26
CA TRP A 142 -22.93 9.58 3.86
C TRP A 142 -23.50 8.29 4.43
N VAL A 143 -23.28 7.22 3.70
CA VAL A 143 -23.65 5.86 4.13
C VAL A 143 -22.37 5.11 4.49
N SER A 144 -22.44 4.46 5.64
CA SER A 144 -21.39 3.56 6.15
C SER A 144 -21.85 2.12 6.11
N VAL A 145 -20.89 1.20 6.00
CA VAL A 145 -21.09 -0.23 6.20
C VAL A 145 -20.16 -0.74 7.29
N GLU A 146 -20.69 -1.63 8.14
CA GLU A 146 -19.96 -2.41 9.14
C GLU A 146 -20.04 -3.88 8.77
N MET A 147 -18.87 -4.55 8.71
CA MET A 147 -18.81 -5.97 8.35
C MET A 147 -18.83 -6.87 9.58
N ASN A 148 -19.28 -8.10 9.41
CA ASN A 148 -19.12 -9.13 10.44
C ASN A 148 -17.64 -9.53 10.56
N PRO A 149 -17.10 -9.75 11.77
CA PRO A 149 -15.69 -10.10 11.98
C PRO A 149 -15.24 -11.37 11.27
N ASN A 150 -16.18 -12.25 10.92
CA ASN A 150 -15.91 -13.51 10.22
C ASN A 150 -15.99 -13.41 8.70
N THR A 151 -16.22 -12.22 8.15
CA THR A 151 -16.25 -11.98 6.70
C THR A 151 -14.94 -12.46 6.05
N SER A 152 -15.05 -13.14 4.91
CA SER A 152 -13.87 -13.58 4.15
C SER A 152 -13.13 -12.38 3.57
N LEU A 153 -11.80 -12.40 3.61
CA LEU A 153 -10.98 -11.40 2.92
C LEU A 153 -11.12 -11.42 1.39
N THR A 154 -11.67 -12.51 0.83
CA THR A 154 -11.98 -12.61 -0.60
C THR A 154 -13.43 -12.24 -0.93
N SER A 155 -14.25 -11.89 0.07
CA SER A 155 -15.57 -11.31 -0.15
C SER A 155 -15.45 -9.93 -0.78
N THR A 156 -16.44 -9.57 -1.57
CA THR A 156 -16.55 -8.26 -2.20
C THR A 156 -17.89 -7.62 -1.86
N LEU A 157 -17.96 -6.30 -1.97
CA LEU A 157 -19.18 -5.54 -1.72
C LEU A 157 -19.43 -4.58 -2.86
N SER A 158 -20.61 -4.70 -3.49
CA SER A 158 -21.14 -3.74 -4.45
C SER A 158 -22.50 -3.25 -3.99
N ALA A 159 -22.79 -1.96 -4.16
CA ALA A 159 -24.07 -1.38 -3.84
C ALA A 159 -24.35 -0.14 -4.71
N THR A 160 -25.62 0.21 -4.82
CA THR A 160 -26.11 1.43 -5.49
C THR A 160 -27.12 2.15 -4.60
N VAL A 161 -27.28 3.45 -4.78
CA VAL A 161 -28.43 4.21 -4.27
C VAL A 161 -29.47 4.21 -5.37
N GLU A 162 -30.58 3.48 -5.15
CA GLU A 162 -31.64 3.33 -6.14
C GLU A 162 -32.70 4.43 -6.05
N GLY A 163 -32.88 5.02 -4.87
CA GLY A 163 -33.91 6.01 -4.66
C GLY A 163 -33.72 6.84 -3.40
N ALA A 164 -34.41 7.95 -3.34
CA ALA A 164 -34.55 8.77 -2.15
C ALA A 164 -35.93 9.41 -2.12
N LYS A 165 -36.40 9.77 -0.93
CA LYS A 165 -37.60 10.60 -0.74
C LYS A 165 -37.29 11.81 0.11
N ALA A 166 -37.96 12.90 -0.21
CA ALA A 166 -37.89 14.16 0.52
C ALA A 166 -39.28 14.84 0.51
N ASP A 167 -39.72 15.35 1.66
CA ASP A 167 -41.03 15.95 1.85
C ASP A 167 -42.17 15.06 1.31
N GLY A 168 -42.06 13.74 1.51
CA GLY A 168 -43.02 12.75 1.04
C GLY A 168 -43.00 12.45 -0.46
N GLN A 169 -42.14 13.12 -1.24
CA GLN A 169 -42.03 12.95 -2.69
C GLN A 169 -40.75 12.20 -3.08
N VAL A 170 -40.80 11.50 -4.23
CA VAL A 170 -39.62 10.86 -4.82
C VAL A 170 -38.63 11.93 -5.28
N LEU A 171 -37.39 11.80 -4.80
CA LEU A 171 -36.29 12.69 -5.14
C LEU A 171 -35.44 12.08 -6.27
N PRO A 172 -35.13 12.82 -7.33
CA PRO A 172 -34.17 12.37 -8.33
C PRO A 172 -32.80 12.04 -7.71
N VAL A 173 -32.22 10.88 -8.06
CA VAL A 173 -30.89 10.46 -7.64
C VAL A 173 -29.95 10.51 -8.83
N LYS A 174 -28.81 11.21 -8.69
CA LYS A 174 -27.76 11.30 -9.71
C LYS A 174 -26.46 10.75 -9.17
N THR A 175 -26.08 9.55 -9.60
CA THR A 175 -24.75 8.98 -9.31
C THR A 175 -23.72 9.60 -10.24
N VAL A 176 -22.64 10.14 -9.66
CA VAL A 176 -21.56 10.86 -10.38
C VAL A 176 -20.27 10.04 -10.47
N SER A 177 -20.30 8.78 -10.04
CA SER A 177 -19.19 7.81 -10.12
C SER A 177 -19.66 6.53 -10.82
N ALA A 178 -18.71 5.78 -11.40
CA ALA A 178 -19.04 4.44 -11.90
C ALA A 178 -19.43 3.49 -10.76
N PRO A 179 -20.20 2.42 -11.03
CA PRO A 179 -20.39 1.33 -10.08
C PRO A 179 -19.05 0.74 -9.66
N MET A 180 -18.90 0.37 -8.38
CA MET A 180 -17.65 -0.12 -7.83
C MET A 180 -17.86 -1.42 -7.07
N LYS A 181 -16.88 -2.32 -7.20
CA LYS A 181 -16.74 -3.52 -6.38
C LYS A 181 -15.65 -3.25 -5.34
N ARG A 182 -16.00 -3.28 -4.07
CA ARG A 182 -15.10 -2.98 -2.96
C ARG A 182 -14.52 -4.28 -2.39
N TYR A 183 -13.26 -4.25 -2.02
CA TYR A 183 -12.51 -5.40 -1.53
C TYR A 183 -12.27 -5.29 -0.03
N MET A 184 -12.37 -6.43 0.68
CA MET A 184 -12.14 -6.51 2.12
C MET A 184 -10.66 -6.41 2.44
N GLY A 185 -10.35 -5.85 3.60
CA GLY A 185 -8.98 -5.73 4.12
C GLY A 185 -8.94 -5.77 5.64
N ILE A 186 -7.75 -5.98 6.16
CA ILE A 186 -7.40 -5.90 7.59
C ILE A 186 -6.31 -4.86 7.76
N GLY A 187 -6.52 -3.92 8.67
CA GLY A 187 -5.48 -3.02 9.14
C GLY A 187 -4.48 -3.78 10.01
N VAL A 188 -3.33 -4.13 9.43
CA VAL A 188 -2.26 -4.82 10.17
C VAL A 188 -1.63 -3.88 11.18
N ARG A 189 -1.52 -2.59 10.81
CA ARG A 189 -1.01 -1.52 11.67
C ARG A 189 -1.71 -0.20 11.41
N HIS A 190 -2.00 0.49 12.50
CA HIS A 190 -2.57 1.83 12.50
C HIS A 190 -1.65 2.82 13.22
N ALA A 191 -1.83 4.11 12.98
CA ALA A 191 -1.16 5.15 13.76
C ALA A 191 -1.46 4.98 15.26
N GLY A 192 -0.43 5.07 16.09
CA GLY A 192 -0.56 4.93 17.54
C GLY A 192 -0.40 3.49 18.05
N ASP A 193 -0.49 2.46 17.18
CA ASP A 193 -0.22 1.09 17.58
C ASP A 193 1.20 0.97 18.16
N ASP A 194 1.34 0.20 19.24
CA ASP A 194 2.60 -0.04 19.94
C ASP A 194 3.38 1.26 20.28
N GLY A 195 2.68 2.40 20.42
CA GLY A 195 3.26 3.70 20.75
C GLY A 195 3.99 4.38 19.59
N SER A 196 3.82 3.93 18.36
CA SER A 196 4.47 4.51 17.18
C SER A 196 3.63 5.61 16.55
N ASN A 197 4.31 6.58 15.92
CA ASN A 197 3.66 7.61 15.12
C ASN A 197 3.21 7.07 13.75
N ALA A 198 4.07 6.28 13.10
CA ALA A 198 3.80 5.76 11.76
C ALA A 198 4.42 4.38 11.54
N PHE A 199 3.76 3.61 10.65
CA PHE A 199 4.32 2.39 10.06
C PHE A 199 4.44 2.61 8.57
N ARG A 200 5.63 2.29 8.00
CA ARG A 200 5.96 2.57 6.61
C ARG A 200 6.74 1.41 5.98
N ILE A 201 6.92 1.44 4.67
CA ILE A 201 7.87 0.59 3.92
C ILE A 201 7.53 -0.90 4.05
N PRO A 202 6.41 -1.37 3.48
CA PRO A 202 5.98 -2.76 3.59
C PRO A 202 6.87 -3.73 2.82
N GLY A 203 7.21 -4.85 3.46
CA GLY A 203 7.68 -6.07 2.84
C GLY A 203 6.72 -7.23 3.17
N LEU A 204 6.52 -8.17 2.25
CA LEU A 204 5.61 -9.30 2.44
C LEU A 204 6.11 -10.55 1.74
N VAL A 205 6.12 -11.67 2.46
CA VAL A 205 6.42 -12.99 1.89
C VAL A 205 5.50 -14.06 2.46
N THR A 206 5.34 -15.15 1.70
CA THR A 206 4.75 -16.40 2.17
C THR A 206 5.87 -17.41 2.35
N THR A 207 5.97 -18.01 3.54
CA THR A 207 6.98 -19.04 3.82
C THR A 207 6.57 -20.37 3.19
N ASN A 208 7.51 -21.35 3.14
CA ASN A 208 7.22 -22.70 2.67
C ASN A 208 6.11 -23.40 3.49
N LYS A 209 5.79 -22.90 4.69
CA LYS A 209 4.72 -23.40 5.55
C LYS A 209 3.38 -22.69 5.33
N GLY A 210 3.33 -21.74 4.40
CA GLY A 210 2.14 -20.92 4.14
C GLY A 210 1.94 -19.77 5.13
N THR A 211 2.91 -19.50 6.00
CA THR A 211 2.87 -18.36 6.92
C THR A 211 3.15 -17.08 6.17
N LEU A 212 2.32 -16.06 6.39
CA LEU A 212 2.56 -14.70 5.90
C LEU A 212 3.43 -13.94 6.90
N LEU A 213 4.48 -13.30 6.40
CA LEU A 213 5.34 -12.42 7.18
C LEU A 213 5.32 -11.03 6.55
N GLY A 214 4.75 -10.07 7.28
CA GLY A 214 4.75 -8.65 6.92
C GLY A 214 5.80 -7.89 7.71
N VAL A 215 6.76 -7.26 7.05
CA VAL A 215 7.77 -6.40 7.67
C VAL A 215 7.54 -4.94 7.31
N TYR A 216 7.97 -4.02 8.15
CA TYR A 216 7.79 -2.59 7.95
C TYR A 216 8.67 -1.78 8.92
N ASP A 217 8.88 -0.50 8.62
CA ASP A 217 9.42 0.47 9.58
C ASP A 217 8.41 0.74 10.69
N VAL A 218 8.87 0.73 11.93
CA VAL A 218 8.18 1.26 13.11
C VAL A 218 8.78 2.63 13.41
N ARG A 219 8.10 3.71 13.01
CA ARG A 219 8.58 5.09 13.16
C ARG A 219 7.92 5.72 14.38
N TYR A 220 8.68 5.86 15.47
CA TYR A 220 8.11 6.21 16.77
C TYR A 220 7.75 7.69 16.89
N ASN A 221 8.61 8.59 16.45
CA ASN A 221 8.46 10.03 16.72
C ASN A 221 7.70 10.78 15.63
N ASN A 222 7.89 10.39 14.38
CA ASN A 222 7.29 11.04 13.21
C ASN A 222 7.31 10.08 12.00
N SER A 223 6.80 10.51 10.86
CA SER A 223 6.77 9.71 9.62
C SER A 223 7.99 9.89 8.70
N ASN A 224 9.03 10.61 9.14
CA ASN A 224 10.21 10.89 8.32
C ASN A 224 11.05 9.63 8.06
N ASP A 225 11.81 9.67 6.97
CA ASP A 225 12.82 8.64 6.68
C ASP A 225 14.00 8.74 7.66
N LEU A 226 14.82 7.68 7.74
CA LEU A 226 16.05 7.69 8.54
C LEU A 226 16.86 8.97 8.28
N GLN A 227 17.37 9.66 9.27
CA GLN A 227 17.67 9.29 10.66
C GLN A 227 16.51 9.68 11.57
N GLU A 228 16.11 8.78 12.44
CA GLU A 228 15.16 8.97 13.54
C GLU A 228 15.07 7.65 14.35
N HIS A 229 14.31 7.63 15.45
CA HIS A 229 13.99 6.40 16.16
C HIS A 229 13.06 5.52 15.29
N VAL A 230 13.67 4.55 14.64
CA VAL A 230 13.01 3.59 13.74
C VAL A 230 13.57 2.20 14.02
N ASP A 231 12.66 1.23 14.13
CA ASP A 231 12.98 -0.21 14.21
C ASP A 231 12.31 -0.96 13.05
N ILE A 232 12.76 -2.18 12.77
CA ILE A 232 12.06 -3.08 11.87
C ILE A 232 11.04 -3.86 12.66
N GLY A 233 9.75 -3.64 12.34
CA GLY A 233 8.63 -4.42 12.83
C GLY A 233 8.31 -5.61 11.94
N LEU A 234 7.78 -6.67 12.54
CA LEU A 234 7.28 -7.85 11.83
C LEU A 234 5.96 -8.31 12.44
N SER A 235 4.96 -8.49 11.59
CA SER A 235 3.70 -9.17 11.91
C SER A 235 3.62 -10.50 11.17
N ARG A 236 3.12 -11.52 11.84
CA ARG A 236 3.04 -12.89 11.36
C ARG A 236 1.58 -13.36 11.33
N SER A 237 1.16 -14.04 10.25
CA SER A 237 -0.16 -14.64 10.12
C SER A 237 -0.05 -16.08 9.65
N THR A 238 -0.78 -17.00 10.29
CA THR A 238 -0.83 -18.43 9.96
C THR A 238 -2.18 -18.86 9.39
N ASP A 239 -3.09 -17.94 9.18
CA ASP A 239 -4.47 -18.18 8.73
C ASP A 239 -4.82 -17.45 7.42
N GLY A 240 -3.79 -17.18 6.61
CA GLY A 240 -3.93 -16.53 5.31
C GLY A 240 -4.27 -15.04 5.41
N GLY A 241 -3.81 -14.36 6.45
CA GLY A 241 -3.93 -12.92 6.64
C GLY A 241 -5.21 -12.49 7.37
N LYS A 242 -6.02 -13.44 7.87
CA LYS A 242 -7.25 -13.12 8.60
C LYS A 242 -6.95 -12.52 9.98
N THR A 243 -5.94 -13.05 10.66
CA THR A 243 -5.42 -12.51 11.92
C THR A 243 -3.91 -12.38 11.87
N TRP A 244 -3.39 -11.40 12.61
CA TRP A 244 -1.97 -11.10 12.70
C TRP A 244 -1.49 -11.12 14.14
N GLU A 245 -0.38 -11.82 14.39
CA GLU A 245 0.21 -11.94 15.72
C GLU A 245 0.75 -10.57 16.19
N LYS A 246 1.00 -10.46 17.50
CA LYS A 246 1.66 -9.30 18.10
C LYS A 246 2.97 -9.01 17.37
N MET A 247 3.24 -7.74 17.13
CA MET A 247 4.48 -7.28 16.49
C MET A 247 5.73 -7.78 17.21
N ARG A 248 6.73 -8.16 16.43
CA ARG A 248 8.12 -8.44 16.86
C ARG A 248 9.04 -7.40 16.23
N LEU A 249 10.23 -7.25 16.82
CA LEU A 249 11.27 -6.36 16.32
C LEU A 249 12.51 -7.20 15.91
N PRO A 250 12.56 -7.73 14.68
CA PRO A 250 13.70 -8.53 14.20
C PRO A 250 15.02 -7.75 14.19
N LEU A 251 14.97 -6.45 13.96
CA LEU A 251 16.10 -5.54 14.00
C LEU A 251 15.71 -4.30 14.80
N SER A 252 16.43 -4.06 15.87
CA SER A 252 16.34 -2.89 16.75
C SER A 252 17.70 -2.66 17.40
N PHE A 253 18.18 -1.44 17.39
CA PHE A 253 19.49 -1.09 17.93
C PHE A 253 19.45 -0.33 19.26
N GLY A 254 18.28 0.20 19.62
CA GLY A 254 18.09 0.88 20.91
C GLY A 254 19.08 2.03 21.12
N GLU A 255 19.81 1.99 22.25
CA GLU A 255 20.83 2.99 22.64
C GLU A 255 22.26 2.45 22.41
N THR A 256 22.46 1.71 21.33
CA THR A 256 23.77 1.14 20.97
C THR A 256 24.84 2.24 20.89
N GLY A 257 26.03 1.98 21.47
CA GLY A 257 27.17 2.88 21.39
C GLY A 257 26.99 4.20 22.14
N ASP A 258 26.22 4.20 23.22
CA ASP A 258 25.90 5.40 24.03
C ASP A 258 25.20 6.52 23.24
N MET A 259 24.64 6.19 22.06
CA MET A 259 23.84 7.09 21.26
C MET A 259 22.34 6.93 21.54
N PRO A 260 21.57 8.03 21.54
CA PRO A 260 20.13 7.96 21.75
C PRO A 260 19.46 7.14 20.63
N LYS A 261 18.29 6.56 20.90
CA LYS A 261 17.51 5.77 19.94
C LYS A 261 17.28 6.49 18.60
N ALA A 262 17.07 7.81 18.63
CA ALA A 262 16.90 8.61 17.42
C ALA A 262 18.16 8.71 16.54
N GLN A 263 19.31 8.24 17.02
CA GLN A 263 20.55 8.15 16.25
C GLN A 263 21.01 6.70 16.03
N ASN A 264 20.12 5.75 16.22
CA ASN A 264 20.32 4.32 16.00
C ASN A 264 19.20 3.69 15.13
N GLY A 265 18.57 4.48 14.28
CA GLY A 265 17.46 4.00 13.46
C GLY A 265 17.88 2.96 12.45
N VAL A 266 17.05 1.93 12.29
CA VAL A 266 17.17 0.90 11.25
C VAL A 266 15.87 0.84 10.47
N GLY A 267 15.95 0.92 9.14
CA GLY A 267 14.76 1.09 8.28
C GLY A 267 14.90 0.54 6.87
N ASP A 268 13.81 0.73 6.12
CA ASP A 268 13.63 0.29 4.73
C ASP A 268 13.80 -1.23 4.54
N PRO A 269 13.04 -2.10 5.26
CA PRO A 269 13.27 -3.54 5.25
C PRO A 269 13.02 -4.19 3.89
N SER A 270 13.82 -5.20 3.58
CA SER A 270 13.53 -6.17 2.52
C SER A 270 13.59 -7.58 3.11
N ILE A 271 12.58 -8.41 2.82
CA ILE A 271 12.46 -9.76 3.36
C ILE A 271 12.59 -10.82 2.26
N LEU A 272 13.26 -11.94 2.56
CA LEU A 272 13.45 -13.06 1.63
C LEU A 272 13.25 -14.38 2.35
N VAL A 273 12.61 -15.34 1.69
CA VAL A 273 12.57 -16.75 2.12
C VAL A 273 13.51 -17.55 1.24
N ASP A 274 14.55 -18.17 1.82
CA ASP A 274 15.29 -19.23 1.15
C ASP A 274 14.36 -20.45 1.00
N THR A 275 13.81 -20.64 -0.17
CA THR A 275 12.85 -21.71 -0.45
C THR A 275 13.44 -23.11 -0.37
N LYS A 276 14.77 -23.24 -0.30
CA LYS A 276 15.46 -24.55 -0.16
C LYS A 276 15.63 -24.98 1.28
N THR A 277 15.80 -24.02 2.20
CA THR A 277 16.07 -24.30 3.63
C THR A 277 14.96 -23.79 4.56
N ASN A 278 14.05 -22.96 4.04
CA ASN A 278 13.07 -22.18 4.80
C ASN A 278 13.71 -21.20 5.79
N THR A 279 14.97 -20.81 5.57
CA THR A 279 15.58 -19.71 6.30
C THR A 279 15.02 -18.40 5.79
N ILE A 280 14.63 -17.52 6.69
CA ILE A 280 14.07 -16.21 6.36
C ILE A 280 15.13 -15.15 6.66
N TRP A 281 15.37 -14.26 5.73
CA TRP A 281 16.31 -13.16 5.83
C TRP A 281 15.59 -11.83 5.78
N ILE A 282 15.98 -10.90 6.66
CA ILE A 282 15.64 -9.49 6.57
C ILE A 282 16.93 -8.72 6.41
N VAL A 283 16.95 -7.77 5.47
CA VAL A 283 18.03 -6.81 5.30
C VAL A 283 17.47 -5.40 5.47
N ALA A 284 18.21 -4.51 6.12
CA ALA A 284 17.83 -3.14 6.39
C ALA A 284 19.05 -2.21 6.46
N ALA A 285 18.83 -0.91 6.33
CA ALA A 285 19.87 0.10 6.53
C ALA A 285 19.85 0.60 7.98
N TRP A 286 21.00 0.58 8.63
CA TRP A 286 21.20 1.10 9.98
C TRP A 286 22.06 2.36 9.94
N THR A 287 21.60 3.42 10.63
CA THR A 287 22.32 4.67 10.80
C THR A 287 22.74 4.84 12.26
N HIS A 288 23.99 5.23 12.50
CA HIS A 288 24.55 5.37 13.84
C HIS A 288 25.25 6.72 14.01
N GLY A 289 24.75 7.57 14.91
CA GLY A 289 25.42 8.81 15.28
C GLY A 289 25.54 9.89 14.19
N MET A 290 24.79 9.80 13.11
CA MET A 290 24.89 10.73 11.95
C MET A 290 24.05 12.01 12.12
N GLY A 291 23.66 12.37 13.34
CA GLY A 291 22.79 13.52 13.62
C GLY A 291 21.34 13.31 13.16
N ASN A 292 20.56 14.40 13.08
CA ASN A 292 19.13 14.35 12.77
C ASN A 292 18.83 14.67 11.30
N GLN A 293 19.79 14.50 10.40
CA GLN A 293 19.57 14.67 8.97
C GLN A 293 19.21 13.32 8.33
N ARG A 294 18.45 13.36 7.24
CA ARG A 294 18.13 12.14 6.48
C ARG A 294 19.41 11.40 6.07
N ALA A 295 19.43 10.08 6.24
CA ALA A 295 20.56 9.22 5.86
C ALA A 295 21.01 9.45 4.41
N TRP A 296 20.08 9.76 3.52
CA TRP A 296 20.34 10.11 2.13
C TRP A 296 21.33 11.28 1.97
N VAL A 297 21.36 12.20 2.92
CA VAL A 297 22.25 13.36 2.94
C VAL A 297 23.44 13.15 3.86
N SER A 298 23.20 12.57 5.05
CA SER A 298 24.19 12.46 6.13
C SER A 298 25.14 11.27 6.00
N SER A 299 24.81 10.27 5.19
CA SER A 299 25.73 9.15 4.92
C SER A 299 26.81 9.59 3.92
N HIS A 300 28.07 9.30 4.26
CA HIS A 300 29.26 9.71 3.52
C HIS A 300 30.10 8.51 3.03
N PRO A 301 31.07 8.70 2.11
CA PRO A 301 32.03 7.68 1.75
C PRO A 301 32.78 7.15 2.96
N GLY A 302 33.23 5.92 2.88
CA GLY A 302 33.92 5.20 3.96
C GLY A 302 33.18 3.95 4.38
N MET A 303 33.68 3.32 5.46
CA MET A 303 33.15 2.07 6.03
C MET A 303 32.77 2.22 7.50
N ASP A 304 33.18 3.33 8.13
CA ASP A 304 32.96 3.63 9.53
C ASP A 304 31.48 3.88 9.81
N MET A 305 30.94 3.25 10.84
CA MET A 305 29.51 3.33 11.19
C MET A 305 29.07 4.71 11.66
N TYR A 306 29.98 5.57 12.14
CA TYR A 306 29.66 6.94 12.54
C TYR A 306 29.50 7.92 11.37
N HIS A 307 29.97 7.53 10.17
CA HIS A 307 29.97 8.40 8.99
C HIS A 307 29.20 7.83 7.82
N THR A 308 29.03 6.49 7.76
CA THR A 308 28.31 5.84 6.66
C THR A 308 27.28 4.85 7.19
N ALA A 309 26.09 4.88 6.60
CA ALA A 309 25.05 3.92 6.94
C ALA A 309 25.50 2.49 6.67
N GLN A 310 25.14 1.58 7.55
CA GLN A 310 25.51 0.17 7.53
C GLN A 310 24.38 -0.67 6.94
N LEU A 311 24.73 -1.69 6.17
CA LEU A 311 23.78 -2.70 5.70
C LEU A 311 23.80 -3.87 6.66
N VAL A 312 22.66 -4.11 7.31
CA VAL A 312 22.52 -5.12 8.38
C VAL A 312 21.46 -6.15 8.04
N MET A 313 21.64 -7.35 8.51
CA MET A 313 20.72 -8.47 8.31
C MET A 313 20.32 -9.14 9.63
N ALA A 314 19.20 -9.83 9.61
CA ALA A 314 18.81 -10.82 10.59
C ALA A 314 18.23 -12.05 9.89
N LYS A 315 18.40 -13.23 10.49
CA LYS A 315 17.84 -14.49 9.97
C LYS A 315 16.98 -15.21 10.99
N SER A 316 15.96 -15.90 10.47
CA SER A 316 15.10 -16.80 11.24
C SER A 316 15.09 -18.18 10.60
N THR A 317 15.18 -19.23 11.42
CA THR A 317 15.09 -20.65 11.00
C THR A 317 13.83 -21.34 11.52
N ASP A 318 12.99 -20.62 12.25
CA ASP A 318 11.80 -21.13 12.93
C ASP A 318 10.49 -20.49 12.45
N ASP A 319 10.47 -20.12 11.15
CA ASP A 319 9.29 -19.55 10.48
C ASP A 319 8.91 -18.15 10.98
N GLY A 320 9.94 -17.33 11.28
CA GLY A 320 9.79 -15.94 11.70
C GLY A 320 9.41 -15.74 13.17
N LYS A 321 9.51 -16.78 14.02
CA LYS A 321 9.18 -16.66 15.43
C LYS A 321 10.31 -16.00 16.23
N THR A 322 11.54 -16.41 15.97
CA THR A 322 12.75 -15.83 16.58
C THR A 322 13.76 -15.43 15.52
N TRP A 323 14.64 -14.49 15.85
CA TRP A 323 15.59 -13.87 14.94
C TRP A 323 16.99 -13.88 15.55
N SER A 324 18.00 -13.99 14.69
CA SER A 324 19.40 -13.85 15.09
C SER A 324 19.70 -12.44 15.60
N ALA A 325 20.82 -12.28 16.29
CA ALA A 325 21.44 -10.97 16.46
C ALA A 325 21.71 -10.32 15.08
N PRO A 326 21.77 -8.98 15.00
CA PRO A 326 22.11 -8.28 13.76
C PRO A 326 23.45 -8.72 13.18
N ILE A 327 23.51 -8.93 11.87
CA ILE A 327 24.68 -9.31 11.10
C ILE A 327 25.03 -8.13 10.19
N ASN A 328 26.14 -7.46 10.44
CA ASN A 328 26.61 -6.37 9.57
C ASN A 328 27.35 -6.96 8.38
N ILE A 329 26.86 -6.67 7.17
CA ILE A 329 27.44 -7.14 5.91
C ILE A 329 28.07 -6.00 5.08
N THR A 330 28.16 -4.81 5.63
CA THR A 330 28.66 -3.61 4.92
C THR A 330 30.02 -3.87 4.28
N ASP A 331 30.97 -4.48 5.02
CA ASP A 331 32.32 -4.77 4.54
C ASP A 331 32.38 -5.77 3.38
N GLN A 332 31.33 -6.58 3.21
CA GLN A 332 31.25 -7.54 2.10
C GLN A 332 30.81 -6.86 0.78
N VAL A 333 29.97 -5.83 0.87
CA VAL A 333 29.21 -5.36 -0.30
C VAL A 333 29.38 -3.87 -0.64
N LYS A 334 29.74 -3.02 0.33
CA LYS A 334 29.84 -1.59 0.08
C LYS A 334 31.20 -1.21 -0.53
N ASN A 335 31.17 -0.46 -1.62
CA ASN A 335 32.37 0.23 -2.09
C ASN A 335 32.64 1.45 -1.20
N PRO A 336 33.86 1.64 -0.65
CA PRO A 336 34.20 2.77 0.20
C PRO A 336 33.97 4.16 -0.42
N GLU A 337 33.95 4.27 -1.73
CA GLU A 337 33.67 5.53 -2.43
C GLU A 337 32.18 5.90 -2.47
N TRP A 338 31.28 4.95 -2.18
CA TRP A 338 29.84 5.24 -2.16
C TRP A 338 29.44 5.99 -0.89
N HIS A 339 28.56 6.96 -1.06
CA HIS A 339 27.99 7.71 0.06
C HIS A 339 27.01 6.87 0.88
N PHE A 340 26.17 6.07 0.23
CA PHE A 340 25.14 5.30 0.88
C PHE A 340 24.88 4.02 0.08
N LEU A 341 24.78 2.90 0.77
CA LEU A 341 24.30 1.63 0.23
C LEU A 341 23.11 1.18 1.05
N LEU A 342 22.01 0.86 0.40
CA LEU A 342 20.83 0.26 1.02
C LEU A 342 20.15 -0.72 0.06
N GLN A 343 19.29 -1.56 0.59
CA GLN A 343 18.49 -2.52 -0.19
C GLN A 343 17.35 -1.78 -0.92
N GLY A 344 16.78 -2.43 -1.94
CA GLY A 344 15.44 -2.10 -2.41
C GLY A 344 14.44 -2.65 -1.39
N PRO A 345 13.58 -1.80 -0.79
CA PRO A 345 12.62 -2.26 0.21
C PRO A 345 11.59 -3.21 -0.39
N GLY A 346 10.91 -3.98 0.45
CA GLY A 346 9.90 -4.94 0.05
C GLY A 346 10.39 -6.37 0.15
N ARG A 347 10.88 -6.98 -0.92
CA ARG A 347 11.31 -8.39 -0.88
C ARG A 347 12.46 -8.72 -1.82
N GLY A 348 13.25 -9.72 -1.41
CA GLY A 348 14.17 -10.47 -2.26
C GLY A 348 13.55 -11.78 -2.77
N ILE A 349 14.35 -12.58 -3.47
CA ILE A 349 13.96 -13.87 -4.05
C ILE A 349 15.01 -14.95 -3.81
N THR A 350 14.57 -16.21 -3.89
CA THR A 350 15.43 -17.37 -4.12
C THR A 350 15.28 -17.79 -5.58
N MET A 351 16.36 -17.80 -6.32
CA MET A 351 16.39 -18.30 -7.71
C MET A 351 16.20 -19.83 -7.75
N GLN A 352 15.89 -20.37 -8.92
CA GLN A 352 15.68 -21.81 -9.10
C GLN A 352 16.93 -22.63 -8.74
N ASP A 353 18.13 -22.10 -9.00
CA ASP A 353 19.40 -22.73 -8.60
C ASP A 353 19.70 -22.60 -7.10
N GLY A 354 18.90 -21.82 -6.37
CA GLY A 354 19.03 -21.55 -4.95
C GLY A 354 19.85 -20.31 -4.60
N THR A 355 20.31 -19.54 -5.56
CA THR A 355 20.94 -18.24 -5.31
C THR A 355 19.94 -17.29 -4.66
N LEU A 356 20.35 -16.64 -3.56
CA LEU A 356 19.54 -15.63 -2.89
C LEU A 356 19.85 -14.27 -3.52
N VAL A 357 18.82 -13.46 -3.79
CA VAL A 357 18.99 -12.16 -4.44
C VAL A 357 18.13 -11.10 -3.76
N PHE A 358 18.74 -9.98 -3.40
CA PHE A 358 18.03 -8.76 -3.01
C PHE A 358 18.27 -7.64 -4.02
N PRO A 359 17.28 -6.81 -4.33
CA PRO A 359 17.53 -5.55 -5.01
C PRO A 359 18.29 -4.60 -4.08
N ILE A 360 19.17 -3.77 -4.66
CA ILE A 360 19.91 -2.74 -3.92
C ILE A 360 19.87 -1.41 -4.66
N GLN A 361 20.20 -0.36 -3.91
CA GLN A 361 20.49 0.95 -4.45
C GLN A 361 21.69 1.56 -3.70
N TYR A 362 22.47 2.39 -4.39
CA TYR A 362 23.57 3.11 -3.76
C TYR A 362 23.70 4.52 -4.33
N ILE A 363 24.22 5.42 -3.52
CA ILE A 363 24.61 6.76 -3.98
C ILE A 363 26.11 6.72 -4.28
N GLY A 364 26.46 6.91 -5.56
CA GLY A 364 27.84 6.92 -6.03
C GLY A 364 28.62 8.15 -5.56
N LYS A 365 29.91 8.21 -5.90
CA LYS A 365 30.82 9.33 -5.60
C LYS A 365 30.33 10.67 -6.16
N ASP A 366 29.62 10.63 -7.28
CA ASP A 366 28.98 11.77 -7.95
C ASP A 366 27.64 12.17 -7.33
N ARG A 367 27.22 11.49 -6.26
CA ARG A 367 25.92 11.60 -5.60
C ARG A 367 24.72 11.23 -6.48
N ILE A 368 24.94 10.52 -7.58
CA ILE A 368 23.88 9.96 -8.40
C ILE A 368 23.47 8.62 -7.81
N PRO A 369 22.18 8.38 -7.55
CA PRO A 369 21.71 7.08 -7.12
C PRO A 369 21.68 6.07 -8.26
N ASN A 370 21.95 4.81 -7.94
CA ASN A 370 22.06 3.71 -8.90
C ASN A 370 21.42 2.46 -8.31
N ALA A 371 20.57 1.78 -9.07
CA ALA A 371 19.95 0.53 -8.66
C ALA A 371 20.62 -0.69 -9.28
N GLY A 372 20.69 -1.78 -8.52
CA GLY A 372 21.28 -3.05 -8.92
C GLY A 372 20.77 -4.19 -8.04
N ILE A 373 21.57 -5.23 -7.94
CA ILE A 373 21.27 -6.39 -7.09
C ILE A 373 22.49 -6.78 -6.24
N MET A 374 22.24 -7.37 -5.08
CA MET A 374 23.20 -8.18 -4.34
C MET A 374 22.73 -9.64 -4.31
N TYR A 375 23.66 -10.57 -4.31
CA TYR A 375 23.34 -12.00 -4.31
C TYR A 375 24.27 -12.81 -3.43
N SER A 376 23.78 -13.99 -3.02
CA SER A 376 24.54 -15.00 -2.28
C SER A 376 24.34 -16.37 -2.93
N LYS A 377 25.44 -17.11 -3.17
CA LYS A 377 25.42 -18.49 -3.66
C LYS A 377 25.61 -19.53 -2.57
N ASP A 378 25.90 -19.12 -1.35
CA ASP A 378 26.25 -19.95 -0.18
C ASP A 378 25.23 -19.78 0.96
N ARG A 379 23.95 -19.56 0.60
CA ARG A 379 22.84 -19.47 1.55
C ARG A 379 22.92 -18.29 2.52
N GLY A 380 23.56 -17.20 2.11
CA GLY A 380 23.61 -15.97 2.88
C GLY A 380 24.86 -15.82 3.75
N GLU A 381 25.86 -16.71 3.62
CA GLU A 381 27.12 -16.58 4.33
C GLU A 381 27.96 -15.44 3.74
N THR A 382 28.01 -15.33 2.40
CA THR A 382 28.67 -14.22 1.71
C THR A 382 27.76 -13.57 0.68
N TRP A 383 27.92 -12.26 0.53
CA TRP A 383 27.13 -11.42 -0.39
C TRP A 383 28.02 -10.67 -1.35
N HIS A 384 27.51 -10.48 -2.58
CA HIS A 384 28.26 -9.85 -3.68
C HIS A 384 27.38 -8.88 -4.44
N ILE A 385 27.97 -7.78 -4.89
CA ILE A 385 27.40 -6.80 -5.82
C ILE A 385 28.32 -6.69 -7.03
N HIS A 386 27.72 -6.52 -8.22
CA HIS A 386 28.46 -6.19 -9.45
C HIS A 386 28.08 -4.77 -9.91
N ASN A 387 27.61 -4.63 -11.13
CA ASN A 387 27.31 -3.33 -11.72
C ASN A 387 25.86 -2.93 -11.48
N HIS A 388 25.60 -1.63 -11.47
CA HIS A 388 24.23 -1.12 -11.48
C HIS A 388 23.57 -1.35 -12.86
N ALA A 389 22.25 -1.44 -12.86
CA ALA A 389 21.46 -1.61 -14.07
C ALA A 389 21.29 -0.26 -14.81
N ARG A 390 20.99 0.80 -14.07
CA ARG A 390 20.74 2.13 -14.64
C ARG A 390 21.05 3.21 -13.60
N THR A 391 21.63 4.31 -14.07
CA THR A 391 21.88 5.50 -13.23
C THR A 391 20.60 6.30 -12.99
N ASN A 392 20.61 7.10 -11.93
CA ASN A 392 19.49 7.94 -11.49
C ASN A 392 18.20 7.14 -11.29
N THR A 393 18.37 5.93 -10.72
CA THR A 393 17.31 5.03 -10.28
C THR A 393 17.54 4.66 -8.81
N THR A 394 16.47 4.29 -8.12
CA THR A 394 16.50 4.01 -6.70
C THR A 394 15.83 2.67 -6.38
N GLU A 395 14.86 2.66 -5.50
CA GLU A 395 14.16 1.48 -5.03
C GLU A 395 13.65 0.60 -6.18
N SER A 396 13.91 -0.70 -6.08
CA SER A 396 13.64 -1.64 -7.15
C SER A 396 13.14 -2.98 -6.62
N GLN A 397 12.59 -3.78 -7.52
CA GLN A 397 12.19 -5.16 -7.27
C GLN A 397 12.85 -6.07 -8.29
N VAL A 398 13.29 -7.25 -7.83
CA VAL A 398 13.92 -8.27 -8.67
C VAL A 398 13.06 -9.52 -8.74
N VAL A 399 12.97 -10.13 -9.92
CA VAL A 399 12.34 -11.43 -10.15
C VAL A 399 13.17 -12.27 -11.09
N GLU A 400 13.08 -13.60 -10.97
CA GLU A 400 13.59 -14.52 -11.97
C GLU A 400 12.47 -14.81 -12.99
N VAL A 401 12.62 -14.30 -14.21
CA VAL A 401 11.62 -14.46 -15.29
C VAL A 401 11.78 -15.81 -16.02
N GLU A 402 13.01 -16.21 -16.28
CA GLU A 402 13.40 -17.51 -16.82
C GLU A 402 14.56 -18.06 -15.99
N PRO A 403 14.87 -19.38 -16.02
CA PRO A 403 15.99 -19.93 -15.27
C PRO A 403 17.30 -19.17 -15.54
N GLY A 404 17.84 -18.54 -14.48
CA GLY A 404 19.07 -17.74 -14.56
C GLY A 404 18.90 -16.33 -15.15
N VAL A 405 17.70 -15.92 -15.57
CA VAL A 405 17.42 -14.57 -16.08
C VAL A 405 16.71 -13.74 -15.02
N LEU A 406 17.37 -12.73 -14.52
CA LEU A 406 16.79 -11.78 -13.56
C LEU A 406 16.28 -10.53 -14.28
N MET A 407 15.10 -10.07 -13.88
CA MET A 407 14.53 -8.78 -14.26
C MET A 407 14.55 -7.85 -13.05
N LEU A 408 15.08 -6.64 -13.20
CA LEU A 408 15.06 -5.57 -12.22
C LEU A 408 14.12 -4.46 -12.68
N ASN A 409 13.07 -4.20 -11.89
CA ASN A 409 12.09 -3.15 -12.12
C ASN A 409 12.37 -2.00 -11.15
N MET A 410 12.77 -0.85 -11.66
CA MET A 410 13.38 0.25 -10.90
C MET A 410 12.48 1.49 -10.86
N ARG A 411 12.44 2.14 -9.71
CA ARG A 411 11.97 3.51 -9.54
C ARG A 411 12.95 4.45 -10.25
N ASP A 412 12.47 5.13 -11.30
CA ASP A 412 13.29 6.05 -12.10
C ASP A 412 13.02 7.50 -11.65
N ASN A 413 14.04 8.18 -11.16
CA ASN A 413 13.93 9.56 -10.69
C ASN A 413 13.59 10.57 -11.80
N ARG A 414 13.64 10.14 -13.06
CA ARG A 414 13.16 10.94 -14.20
C ARG A 414 11.63 11.00 -14.29
N GLY A 415 10.95 10.13 -13.52
CA GLY A 415 9.49 10.08 -13.45
C GLY A 415 8.81 9.51 -14.69
N GLY A 416 7.49 9.42 -14.61
CA GLY A 416 6.60 9.01 -15.69
C GLY A 416 6.43 7.50 -15.82
N SER A 417 7.49 6.72 -15.84
CA SER A 417 7.43 5.26 -15.99
C SER A 417 8.61 4.55 -15.34
N ARG A 418 8.40 3.28 -14.97
CA ARG A 418 9.43 2.38 -14.43
C ARG A 418 10.53 2.11 -15.46
N ALA A 419 11.78 2.02 -15.02
CA ALA A 419 12.86 1.47 -15.81
C ALA A 419 12.98 -0.05 -15.54
N VAL A 420 13.15 -0.85 -16.60
CA VAL A 420 13.17 -2.31 -16.51
C VAL A 420 14.37 -2.86 -17.28
N TYR A 421 15.23 -3.61 -16.61
CA TYR A 421 16.44 -4.20 -17.18
C TYR A 421 16.54 -5.67 -16.79
N THR A 422 17.24 -6.45 -17.62
CA THR A 422 17.49 -7.88 -17.40
C THR A 422 18.98 -8.17 -17.34
N THR A 423 19.35 -9.23 -16.62
CA THR A 423 20.71 -9.76 -16.53
C THR A 423 20.69 -11.29 -16.51
N THR A 424 21.71 -11.92 -17.11
CA THR A 424 21.93 -13.38 -17.09
C THR A 424 23.23 -13.77 -16.36
N ASP A 425 23.93 -12.79 -15.78
CA ASP A 425 25.25 -12.95 -15.17
C ASP A 425 25.33 -12.30 -13.76
N LEU A 426 24.17 -12.28 -13.07
CA LEU A 426 24.03 -11.73 -11.70
C LEU A 426 24.45 -10.25 -11.60
N GLY A 427 24.15 -9.46 -12.63
CA GLY A 427 24.35 -8.02 -12.63
C GLY A 427 25.73 -7.56 -13.09
N ARG A 428 26.54 -8.41 -13.72
CA ARG A 428 27.79 -7.98 -14.40
C ARG A 428 27.46 -7.14 -15.63
N THR A 429 26.48 -7.59 -16.40
CA THR A 429 25.95 -6.86 -17.57
C THR A 429 24.43 -6.77 -17.51
N TRP A 430 23.89 -5.71 -18.08
CA TRP A 430 22.47 -5.43 -18.08
C TRP A 430 21.99 -5.08 -19.49
N LYS A 431 20.78 -5.53 -19.81
CA LYS A 431 20.09 -5.23 -21.06
C LYS A 431 18.76 -4.55 -20.76
N GLU A 432 18.47 -3.44 -21.41
CA GLU A 432 17.16 -2.78 -21.27
C GLU A 432 16.05 -3.65 -21.84
N HIS A 433 14.98 -3.81 -21.06
CA HIS A 433 13.81 -4.59 -21.45
C HIS A 433 12.87 -3.75 -22.31
N VAL A 434 12.12 -4.38 -23.22
CA VAL A 434 11.21 -3.72 -24.18
C VAL A 434 10.15 -2.84 -23.49
N SER A 435 9.69 -3.22 -22.31
CA SER A 435 8.70 -2.46 -21.52
C SER A 435 9.29 -1.29 -20.72
N SER A 436 10.63 -1.14 -20.73
CA SER A 436 11.29 -0.09 -19.96
C SER A 436 10.83 1.30 -20.39
N ARG A 437 10.47 2.14 -19.43
CA ARG A 437 10.06 3.54 -19.62
C ARG A 437 8.76 3.74 -20.42
N THR A 438 8.02 2.68 -20.72
CA THR A 438 6.82 2.75 -21.59
C THR A 438 5.57 2.14 -20.98
N ALA A 439 5.68 0.97 -20.32
CA ALA A 439 4.52 0.14 -19.99
C ALA A 439 3.94 0.37 -18.59
N LEU A 440 4.76 0.77 -17.62
CA LEU A 440 4.37 0.89 -16.21
C LEU A 440 4.55 2.33 -15.73
N GLN A 441 3.49 3.11 -15.75
CA GLN A 441 3.53 4.49 -15.24
C GLN A 441 3.77 4.53 -13.73
N GLU A 442 4.49 5.56 -13.26
CA GLU A 442 4.79 5.77 -11.85
C GLU A 442 4.94 7.25 -11.47
N PRO A 443 4.65 7.62 -10.20
CA PRO A 443 4.86 8.97 -9.68
C PRO A 443 6.18 9.11 -8.91
N VAL A 444 7.27 8.46 -9.36
CA VAL A 444 8.53 8.33 -8.60
C VAL A 444 8.26 7.72 -7.21
N CYS A 445 7.84 6.45 -7.21
CA CYS A 445 7.48 5.71 -6.01
C CYS A 445 7.96 4.26 -6.09
N MET A 446 8.14 3.64 -4.92
CA MET A 446 8.37 2.20 -4.83
C MET A 446 7.20 1.43 -5.48
N ALA A 447 7.48 0.24 -5.95
CA ALA A 447 6.51 -0.71 -6.50
C ALA A 447 6.84 -2.12 -6.04
N SER A 448 5.94 -3.06 -6.24
CA SER A 448 6.19 -4.48 -6.03
C SER A 448 6.07 -5.27 -7.32
N LEU A 449 6.92 -6.29 -7.48
CA LEU A 449 6.90 -7.22 -8.60
C LEU A 449 7.18 -8.63 -8.09
N ILE A 450 6.35 -9.60 -8.49
CA ILE A 450 6.57 -11.02 -8.25
C ILE A 450 6.43 -11.83 -9.53
N SER A 451 7.19 -12.92 -9.64
CA SER A 451 7.08 -13.94 -10.69
C SER A 451 6.40 -15.19 -10.12
N VAL A 452 5.36 -15.67 -10.78
CA VAL A 452 4.58 -16.85 -10.35
C VAL A 452 4.54 -17.84 -11.50
N LYS A 453 5.13 -19.01 -11.30
CA LYS A 453 5.21 -20.02 -12.34
C LYS A 453 3.86 -20.71 -12.58
N ALA A 454 3.63 -21.20 -13.79
CA ALA A 454 2.39 -21.87 -14.22
C ALA A 454 1.93 -22.98 -13.26
N LYS A 455 2.85 -23.76 -12.71
CA LYS A 455 2.58 -24.83 -11.74
C LYS A 455 2.12 -24.35 -10.36
N ASP A 456 2.39 -23.09 -10.04
CA ASP A 456 2.18 -22.48 -8.72
C ASP A 456 0.95 -21.56 -8.68
N ASN A 457 0.17 -21.52 -9.77
CA ASN A 457 -1.08 -20.79 -9.85
C ASN A 457 -2.15 -21.53 -10.65
N VAL A 458 -3.43 -21.14 -10.48
CA VAL A 458 -4.59 -21.80 -11.11
C VAL A 458 -4.78 -21.47 -12.59
N THR A 459 -4.08 -20.47 -13.12
CA THR A 459 -4.24 -20.07 -14.54
C THR A 459 -3.47 -20.98 -15.50
N GLY A 460 -2.48 -21.72 -14.98
CA GLY A 460 -1.60 -22.57 -15.77
C GLY A 460 -0.65 -21.79 -16.71
N LYS A 461 -0.46 -20.49 -16.46
CA LYS A 461 0.47 -19.60 -17.19
C LYS A 461 1.53 -19.04 -16.25
N ASP A 462 2.71 -18.76 -16.76
CA ASP A 462 3.68 -17.94 -16.04
C ASP A 462 3.18 -16.50 -15.96
N LEU A 463 3.20 -15.93 -14.76
CA LEU A 463 2.68 -14.60 -14.48
C LEU A 463 3.77 -13.70 -13.91
N LEU A 464 3.79 -12.45 -14.34
CA LEU A 464 4.37 -11.36 -13.58
C LEU A 464 3.23 -10.55 -12.97
N ILE A 465 3.27 -10.34 -11.66
CA ILE A 465 2.26 -9.55 -10.93
C ILE A 465 2.95 -8.32 -10.35
N PHE A 466 2.42 -7.16 -10.66
CA PHE A 466 2.99 -5.86 -10.30
C PHE A 466 1.97 -5.02 -9.53
N SER A 467 2.41 -4.23 -8.56
CA SER A 467 1.56 -3.24 -7.88
C SER A 467 2.29 -1.92 -7.65
N ASN A 468 1.58 -0.82 -7.87
CA ASN A 468 2.07 0.53 -7.59
C ASN A 468 0.92 1.56 -7.57
N PRO A 469 1.19 2.82 -7.15
CA PRO A 469 0.32 3.94 -7.48
C PRO A 469 0.25 4.13 -9.01
N ASN A 470 -0.91 3.88 -9.60
CA ASN A 470 -1.12 3.95 -11.05
C ASN A 470 -1.38 5.39 -11.52
N SER A 471 -0.38 6.24 -11.35
CA SER A 471 -0.41 7.68 -11.64
C SER A 471 1.01 8.13 -12.02
N THR A 472 1.12 9.21 -12.77
CA THR A 472 2.44 9.80 -13.11
C THR A 472 2.85 10.94 -12.18
N SER A 473 1.95 11.38 -11.27
CA SER A 473 2.18 12.58 -10.46
C SER A 473 1.80 12.46 -8.99
N ARG A 474 0.90 11.51 -8.64
CA ARG A 474 0.38 11.36 -7.27
C ARG A 474 0.53 9.92 -6.80
N ARG A 475 0.72 9.72 -5.50
CA ARG A 475 0.75 8.41 -4.86
C ARG A 475 -0.67 8.00 -4.45
N ASN A 476 -1.47 7.65 -5.46
CA ASN A 476 -2.85 7.18 -5.33
C ASN A 476 -3.16 6.14 -6.42
N HIS A 477 -4.41 5.63 -6.45
CA HIS A 477 -4.82 4.61 -7.41
C HIS A 477 -3.95 3.36 -7.32
N THR A 478 -3.77 2.83 -6.09
CA THR A 478 -3.04 1.56 -5.90
C THR A 478 -3.69 0.47 -6.73
N THR A 479 -2.93 -0.04 -7.70
CA THR A 479 -3.41 -0.96 -8.74
C THR A 479 -2.53 -2.19 -8.81
N ILE A 480 -3.14 -3.36 -8.87
CA ILE A 480 -2.48 -4.64 -9.16
C ILE A 480 -2.62 -4.91 -10.66
N LYS A 481 -1.54 -5.33 -11.32
CA LYS A 481 -1.48 -5.60 -12.76
C LYS A 481 -0.86 -6.97 -13.01
N ILE A 482 -1.32 -7.67 -14.04
CA ILE A 482 -0.77 -8.98 -14.44
C ILE A 482 -0.30 -8.92 -15.89
N SER A 483 0.91 -9.42 -16.11
CA SER A 483 1.45 -9.75 -17.44
C SER A 483 1.57 -11.27 -17.57
N THR A 484 1.26 -11.79 -18.76
CA THR A 484 1.35 -13.22 -19.12
C THR A 484 2.39 -13.50 -20.21
N ASP A 485 3.20 -12.52 -20.55
CA ASP A 485 4.18 -12.53 -21.64
C ASP A 485 5.59 -12.09 -21.19
N GLY A 486 5.94 -12.36 -19.91
CA GLY A 486 7.26 -12.00 -19.39
C GLY A 486 7.43 -10.51 -19.11
N GLY A 487 6.35 -9.73 -19.03
CA GLY A 487 6.36 -8.30 -18.74
C GLY A 487 6.48 -7.41 -19.97
N GLU A 488 6.34 -7.97 -21.17
CA GLU A 488 6.33 -7.18 -22.42
C GLU A 488 5.09 -6.28 -22.48
N THR A 489 3.91 -6.84 -22.13
CA THR A 489 2.66 -6.09 -22.09
C THR A 489 1.95 -6.18 -20.74
N TRP A 490 1.20 -5.12 -20.41
CA TRP A 490 0.41 -4.97 -19.19
C TRP A 490 -0.99 -4.48 -19.58
N LEU A 491 -1.83 -5.40 -20.02
CA LEU A 491 -3.13 -5.09 -20.62
C LEU A 491 -4.08 -4.44 -19.62
N PRO A 492 -4.86 -3.41 -20.02
CA PRO A 492 -5.83 -2.75 -19.14
C PRO A 492 -6.83 -3.70 -18.48
N GLU A 493 -7.28 -4.75 -19.21
CA GLU A 493 -8.18 -5.79 -18.72
C GLU A 493 -7.57 -6.73 -17.69
N HIS A 494 -6.24 -6.70 -17.50
CA HIS A 494 -5.52 -7.42 -16.45
C HIS A 494 -5.05 -6.48 -15.33
N GLN A 495 -5.80 -5.42 -15.05
CA GLN A 495 -5.49 -4.46 -14.02
C GLN A 495 -6.68 -4.27 -13.09
N LEU A 496 -6.41 -4.19 -11.80
CA LEU A 496 -7.41 -3.96 -10.76
C LEU A 496 -6.94 -2.87 -9.80
N MET A 497 -7.66 -1.76 -9.78
CA MET A 497 -7.48 -0.72 -8.78
C MET A 497 -8.18 -1.13 -7.50
N ILE A 498 -7.44 -1.20 -6.39
CA ILE A 498 -7.95 -1.61 -5.07
C ILE A 498 -8.14 -0.46 -4.09
N ASP A 499 -7.44 0.66 -4.30
CA ASP A 499 -7.52 1.86 -3.46
C ASP A 499 -7.22 3.10 -4.30
N GLU A 500 -8.21 3.98 -4.50
CA GLU A 500 -8.04 5.23 -5.26
C GLU A 500 -7.49 6.39 -4.42
N GLY A 501 -7.47 6.22 -3.09
CA GLY A 501 -7.09 7.29 -2.17
C GLY A 501 -5.60 7.63 -2.22
N ASP A 502 -5.26 8.85 -1.81
CA ASP A 502 -3.86 9.26 -1.63
C ASP A 502 -3.25 8.56 -0.41
N SER A 503 -2.00 8.11 -0.55
CA SER A 503 -1.24 7.44 0.51
C SER A 503 0.26 7.72 0.37
N TRP A 504 1.12 7.03 1.12
CA TRP A 504 2.57 7.05 0.86
C TRP A 504 2.96 6.19 -0.35
N GLY A 505 2.11 5.21 -0.72
CA GLY A 505 2.13 4.53 -2.02
C GLY A 505 2.98 3.27 -2.12
N TYR A 506 3.65 2.84 -1.06
CA TYR A 506 4.45 1.62 -1.09
C TYR A 506 3.59 0.38 -0.94
N SER A 507 3.97 -0.70 -1.60
CA SER A 507 3.26 -1.98 -1.57
C SER A 507 4.22 -3.15 -1.71
N CYS A 508 3.82 -4.31 -1.19
CA CYS A 508 4.52 -5.57 -1.40
C CYS A 508 3.53 -6.71 -1.62
N LEU A 509 3.78 -7.51 -2.67
CA LEU A 509 2.95 -8.62 -3.12
C LEU A 509 3.51 -9.97 -2.70
N THR A 510 2.62 -10.95 -2.47
CA THR A 510 2.95 -12.37 -2.36
C THR A 510 1.79 -13.23 -2.87
N MET A 511 2.02 -14.48 -3.24
CA MET A 511 0.92 -15.44 -3.36
C MET A 511 0.59 -15.98 -1.97
N VAL A 512 -0.68 -15.92 -1.58
CA VAL A 512 -1.18 -16.53 -0.34
C VAL A 512 -1.43 -18.03 -0.56
N ASP A 513 -1.99 -18.33 -1.72
CA ASP A 513 -2.26 -19.66 -2.24
C ASP A 513 -2.25 -19.61 -3.77
N LYS A 514 -2.57 -20.72 -4.46
CA LYS A 514 -2.56 -20.78 -5.94
C LYS A 514 -3.59 -19.87 -6.62
N GLU A 515 -4.59 -19.40 -5.91
CA GLU A 515 -5.71 -18.62 -6.48
C GLU A 515 -5.63 -17.14 -6.09
N THR A 516 -4.96 -16.81 -4.98
CA THR A 516 -5.06 -15.49 -4.37
C THR A 516 -3.71 -14.81 -4.18
N VAL A 517 -3.68 -13.56 -4.60
CA VAL A 517 -2.60 -12.61 -4.35
C VAL A 517 -2.86 -11.91 -3.02
N GLY A 518 -1.87 -11.86 -2.14
CA GLY A 518 -1.84 -11.02 -0.96
C GLY A 518 -1.04 -9.74 -1.25
N ILE A 519 -1.51 -8.64 -0.75
CA ILE A 519 -0.82 -7.35 -0.80
C ILE A 519 -0.81 -6.69 0.57
N LEU A 520 0.37 -6.33 1.06
CA LEU A 520 0.55 -5.44 2.20
C LEU A 520 1.00 -4.08 1.68
N TYR A 521 0.29 -3.01 2.02
CA TYR A 521 0.56 -1.71 1.44
C TYR A 521 0.22 -0.54 2.35
N GLU A 522 0.84 0.59 2.09
CA GLU A 522 0.49 1.88 2.66
C GLU A 522 -0.80 2.35 2.00
N SER A 523 -1.93 2.17 2.68
CA SER A 523 -3.23 2.46 2.11
C SER A 523 -3.72 3.86 2.46
N SER A 524 -4.80 4.28 1.81
CA SER A 524 -5.50 5.50 2.19
C SER A 524 -6.29 5.36 3.51
N MET A 525 -6.39 4.14 4.04
CA MET A 525 -7.26 3.80 5.18
C MET A 525 -6.50 3.33 6.42
N ALA A 526 -5.33 2.73 6.27
CA ALA A 526 -4.48 2.25 7.35
C ALA A 526 -3.00 2.39 6.98
N HIS A 527 -2.10 2.45 7.96
CA HIS A 527 -0.66 2.54 7.70
C HIS A 527 -0.14 1.31 6.98
N MET A 528 -0.49 0.11 7.48
CA MET A 528 -0.25 -1.17 6.83
C MET A 528 -1.58 -1.88 6.67
N LEU A 529 -2.08 -1.95 5.45
CA LEU A 529 -3.29 -2.69 5.10
C LEU A 529 -2.94 -3.96 4.35
N PHE A 530 -3.54 -5.07 4.77
CA PHE A 530 -3.48 -6.34 4.05
C PHE A 530 -4.80 -6.62 3.34
N GLN A 531 -4.71 -6.95 2.05
CA GLN A 531 -5.84 -7.43 1.26
C GLN A 531 -5.50 -8.75 0.54
N LYS A 532 -6.53 -9.54 0.25
CA LYS A 532 -6.47 -10.75 -0.55
C LYS A 532 -7.35 -10.61 -1.78
N VAL A 533 -6.78 -10.77 -2.96
CA VAL A 533 -7.49 -10.62 -4.23
C VAL A 533 -7.32 -11.88 -5.08
N LYS A 534 -8.42 -12.39 -5.63
CA LYS A 534 -8.35 -13.54 -6.53
C LYS A 534 -7.68 -13.17 -7.85
N LEU A 535 -6.85 -14.06 -8.40
CA LEU A 535 -6.27 -13.89 -9.73
C LEU A 535 -7.34 -13.63 -10.81
N SER A 536 -8.48 -14.32 -10.71
CA SER A 536 -9.60 -14.15 -11.63
C SER A 536 -10.18 -12.73 -11.63
N GLU A 537 -10.21 -12.07 -10.46
CA GLU A 537 -10.69 -10.68 -10.35
C GLU A 537 -9.71 -9.71 -11.06
N ILE A 538 -8.41 -9.91 -10.88
CA ILE A 538 -7.39 -9.06 -11.52
C ILE A 538 -7.39 -9.28 -13.04
N MET A 539 -7.48 -10.54 -13.49
CA MET A 539 -7.45 -10.88 -14.91
C MET A 539 -8.75 -10.55 -15.66
N SER A 540 -9.84 -10.25 -14.97
CA SER A 540 -11.10 -9.84 -15.61
C SER A 540 -11.21 -8.31 -15.71
N GLY A 541 -10.41 -7.55 -14.98
CA GLY A 541 -10.45 -6.08 -14.95
C GLY A 541 -11.78 -5.49 -14.49
N LYS A 542 -12.60 -6.28 -13.74
CA LYS A 542 -13.99 -5.93 -13.40
C LYS A 542 -14.15 -5.65 -11.93
#